data_d410758217cdf4d6bff9b8e38501e028
#
_entry.id   d410758217cdf4d6bff9b8e38501e028
#
_cell.length_a   1.000
_cell.length_b   1.000
_cell.length_c   1.000
_cell.angle_alpha   90.00
_cell.angle_beta   90.00
_cell.angle_gamma   90.00
#
_symmetry.space_group_name_H-M   'P 1'
#
loop_
_entity.id
_entity.type
_entity.pdbx_description
1 polymer ?
#
loop_
_entity_poly.entity_id
_entity_poly.type
_entity_poly.pdbx_seq_one_letter_code
_entity_poly.pdbx_strand_id
1 'polypeptide(L)'
;MSIFTPFIIVSLMLLNYLLYRKKIYDKKLYITTSIFILIYILVAIFIYYINLHNGFEYGIIYGDLLGNHFCDEYKYYTDANILYNHLKNGEFSSWINKTLPIYEFIDSSGHPSYGNYNSYVILLTMLKFIGIHSALDFILIKLFVYIPTAIIIFKLSRLYLNEKKSLITLIIFSALPGYILSNSLLMRDNIILLLSCIFIYYILCKKINLLILIPAIILLIGFRSYLILVFAACLVFTFRNNKKLISKYDLIYLVLILMAIYLISNFNFSLEHSNIFFSYYQITDLQEKFISLYGSGILGIAKLLILTLIHIIIDPVLINFLTSGNLYFILFSLGNILGSLLSIIFALKYLFLSIKLFKLPNEKYIFLMKFTAYFTMLTSFIVMSKDGYIINRIALMWIPLFIIILLIPFNYFYKKRTSS
;
A
#
# COMPACT_ATOMS: atom_id res chain seq x y z
N MET A 1 16.13 20.29 -15.45
CA MET A 1 15.40 20.58 -14.18
C MET A 1 14.43 21.73 -14.42
N SER A 2 13.20 21.60 -13.94
CA SER A 2 12.24 22.72 -14.00
C SER A 2 12.58 23.78 -12.95
N ILE A 3 12.04 25.00 -13.13
CA ILE A 3 12.16 26.08 -12.13
C ILE A 3 11.51 25.69 -10.79
N PHE A 4 10.49 24.82 -10.82
CA PHE A 4 9.78 24.36 -9.62
C PHE A 4 10.58 23.39 -8.76
N THR A 5 11.49 22.60 -9.35
CA THR A 5 12.27 21.58 -8.62
C THR A 5 12.97 22.11 -7.36
N PRO A 6 13.81 23.16 -7.42
CA PRO A 6 14.47 23.70 -6.22
C PRO A 6 13.47 24.28 -5.21
N PHE A 7 12.41 24.91 -5.69
CA PHE A 7 11.36 25.45 -4.83
C PHE A 7 10.63 24.36 -4.05
N ILE A 8 10.31 23.22 -4.69
CA ILE A 8 9.65 22.08 -4.05
C ILE A 8 10.57 21.49 -2.97
N ILE A 9 11.87 21.32 -3.27
CA ILE A 9 12.86 20.81 -2.32
C ILE A 9 12.97 21.71 -1.08
N VAL A 10 13.11 23.02 -1.28
CA VAL A 10 13.17 23.99 -0.18
C VAL A 10 11.89 23.97 0.64
N SER A 11 10.72 23.96 -0.01
CA SER A 11 9.41 23.92 0.65
C SER A 11 9.24 22.66 1.49
N LEU A 12 9.69 21.50 1.01
CA LEU A 12 9.63 20.24 1.72
C LEU A 12 10.50 20.27 3.00
N MET A 13 11.73 20.76 2.89
CA MET A 13 12.63 20.89 4.03
C MET A 13 12.12 21.94 5.04
N LEU A 14 11.59 23.06 4.54
CA LEU A 14 10.98 24.09 5.36
C LEU A 14 9.75 23.57 6.12
N LEU A 15 8.87 22.84 5.47
CA LEU A 15 7.70 22.23 6.13
C LEU A 15 8.15 21.31 7.27
N ASN A 16 9.13 20.43 7.01
CA ASN A 16 9.67 19.53 8.03
C ASN A 16 10.25 20.31 9.23
N TYR A 17 10.98 21.40 8.97
CA TYR A 17 11.52 22.29 10.00
C TYR A 17 10.41 23.03 10.79
N LEU A 18 9.39 23.55 10.12
CA LEU A 18 8.27 24.25 10.77
C LEU A 18 7.48 23.33 11.70
N LEU A 19 7.26 22.06 11.32
CA LEU A 19 6.59 21.08 12.16
C LEU A 19 7.42 20.76 13.42
N TYR A 20 8.74 20.69 13.30
CA TYR A 20 9.63 20.59 14.45
C TYR A 20 9.56 21.83 15.35
N ARG A 21 9.62 23.05 14.77
CA ARG A 21 9.50 24.31 15.52
C ARG A 21 8.18 24.42 16.26
N LYS A 22 7.08 23.95 15.68
CA LYS A 22 5.77 23.86 16.31
C LYS A 22 5.63 22.73 17.34
N LYS A 23 6.72 22.02 17.65
CA LYS A 23 6.77 20.90 18.63
C LYS A 23 5.77 19.78 18.31
N ILE A 24 5.43 19.56 17.04
CA ILE A 24 4.57 18.46 16.61
C ILE A 24 5.33 17.14 16.80
N TYR A 25 6.66 17.19 16.68
CA TYR A 25 7.57 16.08 16.98
C TYR A 25 8.93 16.59 17.51
N ASP A 26 9.69 15.67 18.10
CA ASP A 26 10.96 15.95 18.77
C ASP A 26 12.13 16.08 17.78
N LYS A 27 13.30 16.49 18.33
CA LYS A 27 14.54 16.67 17.55
C LYS A 27 15.01 15.38 16.87
N LYS A 28 14.84 14.22 17.53
CA LYS A 28 15.31 12.93 16.97
C LYS A 28 14.49 12.55 15.75
N LEU A 29 13.16 12.69 15.83
CA LEU A 29 12.26 12.43 14.72
C LEU A 29 12.51 13.42 13.56
N TYR A 30 12.73 14.71 13.87
CA TYR A 30 13.10 15.73 12.88
C TYR A 30 14.38 15.35 12.11
N ILE A 31 15.45 14.98 12.82
CA ILE A 31 16.70 14.58 12.17
C ILE A 31 16.49 13.35 11.29
N THR A 32 15.81 12.34 11.82
CA THR A 32 15.52 11.11 11.07
C THR A 32 14.71 11.39 9.80
N THR A 33 13.63 12.17 9.88
CA THR A 33 12.82 12.53 8.72
C THR A 33 13.60 13.35 7.70
N SER A 34 14.45 14.31 8.15
CA SER A 34 15.28 15.11 7.27
C SER A 34 16.28 14.26 6.48
N ILE A 35 16.95 13.30 7.15
CA ILE A 35 17.89 12.38 6.49
C ILE A 35 17.19 11.58 5.40
N PHE A 36 16.04 10.98 5.70
CA PHE A 36 15.33 10.17 4.71
C PHE A 36 14.71 11.00 3.57
N ILE A 37 14.23 12.23 3.84
CA ILE A 37 13.81 13.17 2.79
C ILE A 37 14.96 13.42 1.81
N LEU A 38 16.17 13.71 2.32
CA LEU A 38 17.36 13.92 1.47
C LEU A 38 17.69 12.66 0.67
N ILE A 39 17.69 11.48 1.29
CA ILE A 39 17.93 10.21 0.58
C ILE A 39 16.91 10.03 -0.54
N TYR A 40 15.62 10.24 -0.29
CA TYR A 40 14.57 10.05 -1.30
C TYR A 40 14.69 11.06 -2.44
N ILE A 41 15.02 12.32 -2.15
CA ILE A 41 15.28 13.35 -3.18
C ILE A 41 16.46 12.92 -4.06
N LEU A 42 17.58 12.50 -3.45
CA LEU A 42 18.76 12.07 -4.19
C LEU A 42 18.47 10.85 -5.07
N VAL A 43 17.80 9.85 -4.52
CA VAL A 43 17.44 8.64 -5.27
C VAL A 43 16.45 8.96 -6.40
N ALA A 44 15.45 9.82 -6.15
CA ALA A 44 14.48 10.24 -7.17
C ALA A 44 15.17 10.96 -8.33
N ILE A 45 16.05 11.91 -8.04
CA ILE A 45 16.83 12.64 -9.05
C ILE A 45 17.74 11.66 -9.82
N PHE A 46 18.42 10.77 -9.12
CA PHE A 46 19.31 9.77 -9.72
C PHE A 46 18.57 8.84 -10.68
N ILE A 47 17.44 8.24 -10.24
CA ILE A 47 16.62 7.36 -11.08
C ILE A 47 16.07 8.13 -12.29
N TYR A 48 15.57 9.35 -12.08
CA TYR A 48 15.02 10.19 -13.15
C TYR A 48 16.07 10.45 -14.26
N TYR A 49 17.30 10.82 -13.90
CA TYR A 49 18.34 11.10 -14.89
C TYR A 49 18.88 9.83 -15.56
N ILE A 50 18.99 8.72 -14.83
CA ILE A 50 19.35 7.42 -15.44
C ILE A 50 18.28 7.00 -16.47
N ASN A 51 17.00 7.17 -16.13
CA ASN A 51 15.92 6.85 -17.06
C ASN A 51 15.99 7.71 -18.33
N LEU A 52 16.23 9.02 -18.19
CA LEU A 52 16.42 9.90 -19.35
C LEU A 52 17.62 9.47 -20.18
N HIS A 53 18.76 9.14 -19.55
CA HIS A 53 19.97 8.68 -20.25
C HIS A 53 19.73 7.37 -20.99
N ASN A 54 18.91 6.48 -20.45
CA ASN A 54 18.52 5.21 -21.08
C ASN A 54 17.44 5.38 -22.16
N GLY A 55 17.02 6.60 -22.47
CA GLY A 55 16.04 6.89 -23.52
C GLY A 55 14.58 6.75 -23.09
N PHE A 56 14.31 6.59 -21.78
CA PHE A 56 12.94 6.56 -21.29
C PHE A 56 12.32 7.96 -21.33
N GLU A 57 11.20 8.07 -22.01
CA GLU A 57 10.47 9.31 -22.15
C GLU A 57 10.06 9.88 -20.78
N TYR A 58 10.18 11.18 -20.61
CA TYR A 58 9.86 11.91 -19.36
C TYR A 58 10.69 11.50 -18.12
N GLY A 59 11.75 10.69 -18.25
CA GLY A 59 12.57 10.22 -17.11
C GLY A 59 11.88 9.21 -16.20
N ILE A 60 10.77 8.64 -16.65
CA ILE A 60 10.01 7.59 -15.97
C ILE A 60 10.10 6.30 -16.79
N ILE A 61 9.96 5.13 -16.13
CA ILE A 61 10.10 3.86 -16.81
C ILE A 61 8.95 3.65 -17.78
N TYR A 62 9.30 3.46 -19.03
CA TYR A 62 8.39 3.18 -20.13
C TYR A 62 8.25 1.66 -20.30
N GLY A 63 7.09 1.14 -19.95
CA GLY A 63 6.82 -0.26 -20.14
C GLY A 63 7.51 -1.18 -19.13
N ASP A 64 7.22 -2.46 -19.27
CA ASP A 64 7.95 -3.55 -18.65
C ASP A 64 9.29 -3.70 -19.40
N LEU A 65 10.39 -3.82 -18.67
CA LEU A 65 11.68 -4.13 -19.27
C LEU A 65 11.71 -5.53 -19.95
N LEU A 66 10.69 -6.34 -19.74
CA LEU A 66 10.40 -7.56 -20.48
C LEU A 66 9.61 -7.31 -21.78
N GLY A 67 9.32 -6.06 -22.12
CA GLY A 67 8.95 -5.64 -23.48
C GLY A 67 7.47 -5.59 -23.82
N ASN A 68 6.52 -5.85 -22.90
CA ASN A 68 5.13 -6.04 -23.30
C ASN A 68 4.09 -5.15 -22.61
N HIS A 69 4.41 -4.42 -21.55
CA HIS A 69 3.40 -3.64 -20.80
C HIS A 69 3.92 -2.29 -20.37
N PHE A 70 3.07 -1.26 -20.48
CA PHE A 70 3.37 0.07 -19.96
C PHE A 70 3.36 0.05 -18.42
N CYS A 71 4.40 0.63 -17.79
CA CYS A 71 4.43 0.74 -16.34
C CYS A 71 3.41 1.76 -15.82
N ASP A 72 3.00 1.60 -14.57
CA ASP A 72 2.02 2.48 -13.92
C ASP A 72 2.44 3.96 -13.93
N GLU A 73 3.75 4.26 -13.82
CA GLU A 73 4.27 5.63 -13.81
C GLU A 73 3.96 6.36 -15.12
N TYR A 74 4.23 5.69 -16.24
CA TYR A 74 3.99 6.26 -17.56
C TYR A 74 2.49 6.46 -17.78
N LYS A 75 1.67 5.47 -17.42
CA LYS A 75 0.21 5.57 -17.51
C LYS A 75 -0.32 6.76 -16.71
N TYR A 76 0.07 6.91 -15.44
CA TYR A 76 -0.38 8.04 -14.62
C TYR A 76 0.02 9.39 -15.21
N TYR A 77 1.24 9.49 -15.73
CA TYR A 77 1.73 10.74 -16.31
C TYR A 77 1.02 11.12 -17.60
N THR A 78 0.88 10.16 -18.53
CA THR A 78 0.21 10.37 -19.82
C THR A 78 -1.28 10.63 -19.68
N ASP A 79 -1.97 9.88 -18.80
CA ASP A 79 -3.38 10.12 -18.54
C ASP A 79 -3.63 11.48 -17.89
N ALA A 80 -2.74 11.92 -17.00
CA ALA A 80 -2.83 13.27 -16.46
C ALA A 80 -2.61 14.35 -17.53
N ASN A 81 -1.78 14.09 -18.57
CA ASN A 81 -1.63 14.97 -19.72
C ASN A 81 -2.91 15.03 -20.56
N ILE A 82 -3.49 13.87 -20.87
CA ILE A 82 -4.72 13.76 -21.65
C ILE A 82 -5.86 14.48 -20.93
N LEU A 83 -6.08 14.16 -19.65
CA LEU A 83 -7.14 14.78 -18.85
C LEU A 83 -6.94 16.30 -18.72
N TYR A 84 -5.69 16.77 -18.53
CA TYR A 84 -5.36 18.18 -18.49
C TYR A 84 -5.75 18.89 -19.78
N ASN A 85 -5.44 18.31 -20.94
CA ASN A 85 -5.75 18.90 -22.23
C ASN A 85 -7.28 18.98 -22.46
N HIS A 86 -8.02 17.92 -22.15
CA HIS A 86 -9.48 17.92 -22.23
C HIS A 86 -10.11 18.99 -21.33
N LEU A 87 -9.71 19.06 -20.07
CA LEU A 87 -10.23 20.05 -19.13
C LEU A 87 -9.85 21.49 -19.53
N LYS A 88 -8.63 21.68 -20.07
CA LYS A 88 -8.18 22.98 -20.59
C LYS A 88 -9.03 23.43 -21.79
N ASN A 89 -9.50 22.48 -22.59
CA ASN A 89 -10.38 22.74 -23.75
C ASN A 89 -11.86 22.93 -23.32
N GLY A 90 -12.18 22.88 -22.05
CA GLY A 90 -13.53 23.11 -21.54
C GLY A 90 -14.44 21.87 -21.52
N GLU A 91 -13.90 20.67 -21.69
CA GLU A 91 -14.65 19.40 -21.77
C GLU A 91 -15.05 18.84 -20.39
N PHE A 92 -15.44 19.71 -19.45
CA PHE A 92 -15.82 19.32 -18.08
C PHE A 92 -17.06 18.43 -18.03
N SER A 93 -18.07 18.70 -18.88
CA SER A 93 -19.30 17.90 -18.92
C SER A 93 -19.01 16.46 -19.35
N SER A 94 -18.17 16.29 -20.35
CA SER A 94 -17.75 14.98 -20.84
C SER A 94 -16.98 14.20 -19.78
N TRP A 95 -16.13 14.89 -18.99
CA TRP A 95 -15.43 14.28 -17.86
C TRP A 95 -16.40 13.82 -16.76
N ILE A 96 -17.34 14.68 -16.34
CA ILE A 96 -18.34 14.35 -15.32
C ILE A 96 -19.24 13.19 -15.78
N ASN A 97 -19.66 13.20 -17.06
CA ASN A 97 -20.50 12.16 -17.65
C ASN A 97 -19.73 10.88 -18.03
N LYS A 98 -18.43 10.82 -17.77
CA LYS A 98 -17.56 9.68 -18.12
C LYS A 98 -17.52 9.35 -19.61
N THR A 99 -17.75 10.33 -20.46
CA THR A 99 -17.75 10.18 -21.94
C THR A 99 -16.42 10.56 -22.57
N LEU A 100 -15.45 11.06 -21.77
CA LEU A 100 -14.12 11.35 -22.28
C LEU A 100 -13.42 10.05 -22.66
N PRO A 101 -12.92 9.93 -23.88
CA PRO A 101 -12.01 8.86 -24.25
C PRO A 101 -10.64 9.13 -23.60
N ILE A 102 -10.46 8.71 -22.35
CA ILE A 102 -9.15 8.76 -21.66
C ILE A 102 -8.24 7.63 -22.16
N TYR A 103 -8.53 7.07 -23.35
CA TYR A 103 -8.05 5.76 -23.77
C TYR A 103 -7.17 5.82 -25.02
N GLU A 104 -5.98 6.38 -24.92
CA GLU A 104 -4.96 5.96 -25.88
C GLU A 104 -4.29 4.63 -25.48
N PHE A 105 -4.48 4.20 -24.25
CA PHE A 105 -3.89 2.97 -23.69
C PHE A 105 -4.96 1.95 -23.27
N ILE A 106 -5.90 1.65 -24.15
CA ILE A 106 -6.66 0.41 -24.06
C ILE A 106 -5.70 -0.69 -24.51
N ASP A 107 -4.83 -1.13 -23.60
CA ASP A 107 -4.37 -2.49 -23.76
C ASP A 107 -5.54 -3.42 -23.41
N SER A 108 -5.54 -4.61 -23.98
CA SER A 108 -6.52 -5.66 -23.72
C SER A 108 -6.64 -6.05 -22.22
N SER A 109 -5.78 -5.55 -21.36
CA SER A 109 -5.78 -5.74 -19.91
C SER A 109 -6.56 -4.63 -19.18
N GLY A 110 -7.10 -3.65 -19.89
CA GLY A 110 -7.99 -2.60 -19.44
C GLY A 110 -7.71 -2.16 -18.01
N HIS A 111 -6.85 -1.16 -17.80
CA HIS A 111 -6.66 -0.65 -16.44
C HIS A 111 -7.94 0.12 -16.08
N PRO A 112 -8.90 -0.51 -15.38
CA PRO A 112 -10.25 0.04 -15.17
C PRO A 112 -10.24 1.28 -14.29
N SER A 113 -9.07 1.64 -13.73
CA SER A 113 -8.90 2.85 -12.93
C SER A 113 -9.05 4.14 -13.72
N TYR A 114 -8.91 4.13 -15.03
CA TYR A 114 -8.95 5.35 -15.84
C TYR A 114 -10.35 5.80 -16.19
N GLY A 115 -11.24 4.88 -16.43
CA GLY A 115 -12.66 5.16 -16.60
C GLY A 115 -13.38 5.59 -15.33
N ASN A 116 -12.79 5.34 -14.14
CA ASN A 116 -13.39 5.58 -12.84
C ASN A 116 -12.66 6.65 -12.02
N TYR A 117 -12.12 7.70 -12.66
CA TYR A 117 -11.52 8.84 -11.96
C TYR A 117 -10.48 8.43 -10.92
N ASN A 118 -9.38 7.83 -11.37
CA ASN A 118 -8.25 7.57 -10.48
C ASN A 118 -7.83 8.88 -9.80
N SER A 119 -8.04 8.95 -8.49
CA SER A 119 -7.74 10.16 -7.72
C SER A 119 -6.30 10.64 -7.89
N TYR A 120 -5.38 9.73 -8.21
CA TYR A 120 -3.99 10.10 -8.46
C TYR A 120 -3.82 10.86 -9.78
N VAL A 121 -4.46 10.41 -10.84
CA VAL A 121 -4.46 11.12 -12.15
C VAL A 121 -5.09 12.49 -11.99
N ILE A 122 -6.20 12.61 -11.25
CA ILE A 122 -6.85 13.89 -10.96
C ILE A 122 -5.89 14.82 -10.20
N LEU A 123 -5.19 14.31 -9.18
CA LEU A 123 -4.20 15.08 -8.42
C LEU A 123 -3.08 15.61 -9.33
N LEU A 124 -2.51 14.78 -10.18
CA LEU A 124 -1.48 15.18 -11.14
C LEU A 124 -2.00 16.21 -12.14
N THR A 125 -3.24 16.03 -12.63
CA THR A 125 -3.91 16.98 -13.53
C THR A 125 -4.08 18.34 -12.86
N MET A 126 -4.51 18.39 -11.58
CA MET A 126 -4.62 19.64 -10.85
C MET A 126 -3.26 20.36 -10.69
N LEU A 127 -2.19 19.60 -10.46
CA LEU A 127 -0.85 20.16 -10.38
C LEU A 127 -0.40 20.77 -11.73
N LYS A 128 -0.85 20.20 -12.88
CA LYS A 128 -0.59 20.80 -14.19
C LYS A 128 -1.30 22.14 -14.38
N PHE A 129 -2.49 22.34 -13.83
CA PHE A 129 -3.16 23.64 -13.84
C PHE A 129 -2.41 24.71 -13.05
N ILE A 130 -1.60 24.32 -12.05
CA ILE A 130 -0.73 25.23 -11.30
C ILE A 130 0.61 25.48 -12.04
N GLY A 131 0.81 24.88 -13.23
CA GLY A 131 2.02 25.06 -14.06
C GLY A 131 3.10 24.00 -13.81
N ILE A 132 2.85 22.97 -13.03
CA ILE A 132 3.81 21.90 -12.78
C ILE A 132 3.60 20.80 -13.81
N HIS A 133 4.58 20.62 -14.71
CA HIS A 133 4.46 19.66 -15.82
C HIS A 133 5.52 18.56 -15.81
N SER A 134 6.61 18.72 -15.06
CA SER A 134 7.70 17.74 -15.01
C SER A 134 7.35 16.52 -14.18
N ALA A 135 7.64 15.33 -14.69
CA ALA A 135 7.48 14.09 -13.92
C ALA A 135 8.32 14.08 -12.64
N LEU A 136 9.55 14.64 -12.68
CA LEU A 136 10.39 14.77 -11.50
C LEU A 136 9.71 15.63 -10.41
N ASP A 137 9.10 16.76 -10.80
CA ASP A 137 8.44 17.64 -9.85
C ASP A 137 7.25 16.95 -9.19
N PHE A 138 6.49 16.12 -9.92
CA PHE A 138 5.41 15.31 -9.35
C PHE A 138 5.93 14.28 -8.33
N ILE A 139 7.06 13.63 -8.64
CA ILE A 139 7.72 12.71 -7.70
C ILE A 139 8.14 13.45 -6.44
N LEU A 140 8.75 14.63 -6.56
CA LEU A 140 9.21 15.43 -5.42
C LEU A 140 8.04 15.99 -4.59
N ILE A 141 6.95 16.44 -5.22
CA ILE A 141 5.74 16.87 -4.51
C ILE A 141 5.15 15.71 -3.70
N LYS A 142 5.13 14.50 -4.25
CA LYS A 142 4.65 13.33 -3.54
C LYS A 142 5.44 13.07 -2.25
N LEU A 143 6.71 13.47 -2.14
CA LEU A 143 7.50 13.33 -0.91
C LEU A 143 6.93 14.12 0.29
N PHE A 144 6.07 15.12 0.07
CA PHE A 144 5.34 15.75 1.17
C PHE A 144 4.50 14.74 1.97
N VAL A 145 4.06 13.65 1.35
CA VAL A 145 3.32 12.56 2.00
C VAL A 145 4.19 11.78 2.99
N TYR A 146 5.52 11.76 2.79
CA TYR A 146 6.42 11.05 3.71
C TYR A 146 6.40 11.63 5.13
N ILE A 147 6.32 12.94 5.27
CA ILE A 147 6.35 13.60 6.60
C ILE A 147 5.20 13.10 7.49
N PRO A 148 3.91 13.21 7.09
CA PRO A 148 2.81 12.68 7.89
C PRO A 148 2.88 11.14 8.04
N THR A 149 3.40 10.42 7.04
CA THR A 149 3.61 8.96 7.14
C THR A 149 4.60 8.61 8.25
N ALA A 150 5.73 9.31 8.32
CA ALA A 150 6.73 9.11 9.37
C ALA A 150 6.15 9.41 10.77
N ILE A 151 5.38 10.49 10.89
CA ILE A 151 4.71 10.87 12.14
C ILE A 151 3.72 9.78 12.58
N ILE A 152 2.87 9.29 11.66
CA ILE A 152 1.85 8.31 12.00
C ILE A 152 2.46 6.95 12.32
N ILE A 153 3.48 6.49 11.61
CA ILE A 153 4.21 5.25 11.91
C ILE A 153 4.89 5.35 13.27
N PHE A 154 5.53 6.48 13.58
CA PHE A 154 6.14 6.70 14.89
C PHE A 154 5.08 6.66 16.01
N LYS A 155 3.94 7.38 15.85
CA LYS A 155 2.83 7.36 16.81
C LYS A 155 2.23 5.97 16.95
N LEU A 156 2.03 5.24 15.86
CA LEU A 156 1.54 3.86 15.85
C LEU A 156 2.46 2.94 16.64
N SER A 157 3.76 3.07 16.43
CA SER A 157 4.78 2.31 17.16
C SER A 157 4.77 2.64 18.65
N ARG A 158 4.58 3.91 19.03
CA ARG A 158 4.49 4.37 20.42
C ARG A 158 3.33 3.78 21.20
N LEU A 159 2.31 3.25 20.53
CA LEU A 159 1.23 2.53 21.22
C LEU A 159 1.73 1.25 21.90
N TYR A 160 2.79 0.64 21.38
CA TYR A 160 3.26 -0.69 21.80
C TYR A 160 4.71 -0.72 22.24
N LEU A 161 5.51 0.26 21.84
CA LEU A 161 6.96 0.33 22.05
C LEU A 161 7.35 1.62 22.80
N ASN A 162 8.54 1.61 23.41
CA ASN A 162 9.15 2.83 23.93
C ASN A 162 9.68 3.72 22.79
N GLU A 163 10.04 4.96 23.11
CA GLU A 163 10.50 5.96 22.13
C GLU A 163 11.65 5.45 21.25
N LYS A 164 12.70 4.89 21.87
CA LYS A 164 13.88 4.38 21.15
C LYS A 164 13.50 3.31 20.14
N LYS A 165 12.70 2.32 20.52
CA LYS A 165 12.25 1.25 19.62
C LYS A 165 11.28 1.77 18.54
N SER A 166 10.47 2.78 18.84
CA SER A 166 9.59 3.42 17.88
C SER A 166 10.38 4.16 16.80
N LEU A 167 11.47 4.83 17.19
CA LEU A 167 12.39 5.45 16.24
C LEU A 167 13.10 4.39 15.37
N ILE A 168 13.54 3.28 15.97
CA ILE A 168 14.11 2.14 15.23
C ILE A 168 13.10 1.58 14.22
N THR A 169 11.83 1.44 14.60
CA THR A 169 10.76 1.02 13.65
C THR A 169 10.71 1.94 12.44
N LEU A 170 10.70 3.25 12.66
CA LEU A 170 10.67 4.23 11.58
C LEU A 170 11.93 4.15 10.70
N ILE A 171 13.11 4.05 11.30
CA ILE A 171 14.38 3.95 10.57
C ILE A 171 14.39 2.70 9.69
N ILE A 172 14.08 1.52 10.26
CA ILE A 172 14.04 0.26 9.51
C ILE A 172 13.05 0.37 8.35
N PHE A 173 11.83 0.87 8.62
CA PHE A 173 10.81 1.01 7.59
C PHE A 173 11.23 1.97 6.48
N SER A 174 11.76 3.16 6.84
CA SER A 174 12.19 4.17 5.88
C SER A 174 13.40 3.74 5.05
N ALA A 175 14.25 2.87 5.59
CA ALA A 175 15.42 2.33 4.90
C ALA A 175 15.11 1.14 3.98
N LEU A 176 13.88 0.62 3.98
CA LEU A 176 13.51 -0.51 3.10
C LEU A 176 13.63 -0.10 1.63
N PRO A 177 14.35 -0.87 0.78
CA PRO A 177 14.53 -0.54 -0.63
C PRO A 177 13.20 -0.36 -1.37
N GLY A 178 12.21 -1.19 -1.10
CA GLY A 178 10.87 -1.06 -1.68
C GLY A 178 10.17 0.25 -1.30
N TYR A 179 10.40 0.77 -0.08
CA TYR A 179 9.85 2.06 0.33
C TYR A 179 10.65 3.24 -0.25
N ILE A 180 11.97 3.10 -0.36
CA ILE A 180 12.82 4.09 -1.06
C ILE A 180 12.34 4.23 -2.50
N LEU A 181 12.16 3.11 -3.22
CA LEU A 181 11.62 3.12 -4.57
C LEU A 181 10.23 3.74 -4.66
N SER A 182 9.31 3.34 -3.79
CA SER A 182 7.95 3.89 -3.78
C SER A 182 7.93 5.41 -3.60
N ASN A 183 8.90 5.98 -2.86
CA ASN A 183 9.06 7.43 -2.73
C ASN A 183 9.72 8.08 -3.95
N SER A 184 10.58 7.36 -4.66
CA SER A 184 11.40 7.89 -5.76
C SER A 184 10.79 7.69 -7.14
N LEU A 185 9.65 7.02 -7.25
CA LEU A 185 8.92 6.75 -8.48
C LEU A 185 7.57 7.48 -8.50
N LEU A 186 6.98 7.69 -9.68
CA LEU A 186 5.66 8.32 -9.84
C LEU A 186 4.52 7.33 -9.52
N MET A 187 4.53 6.79 -8.30
CA MET A 187 3.57 5.81 -7.82
C MET A 187 2.66 6.38 -6.74
N ARG A 188 1.41 5.88 -6.66
CA ARG A 188 0.41 6.29 -5.67
C ARG A 188 0.54 5.58 -4.31
N ASP A 189 1.41 4.59 -4.21
CA ASP A 189 1.44 3.63 -3.09
C ASP A 189 1.78 4.26 -1.74
N ASN A 190 2.60 5.31 -1.68
CA ASN A 190 2.85 6.04 -0.42
C ASN A 190 1.64 6.83 0.09
N ILE A 191 0.76 7.32 -0.79
CA ILE A 191 -0.49 7.97 -0.37
C ILE A 191 -1.40 6.91 0.24
N ILE A 192 -1.52 5.75 -0.41
CA ILE A 192 -2.31 4.61 0.09
C ILE A 192 -1.74 4.12 1.43
N LEU A 193 -0.42 4.04 1.57
CA LEU A 193 0.24 3.70 2.83
C LEU A 193 -0.10 4.69 3.95
N LEU A 194 0.00 6.00 3.69
CA LEU A 194 -0.38 7.03 4.67
C LEU A 194 -1.82 6.85 5.12
N LEU A 195 -2.76 6.74 4.17
CA LEU A 195 -4.17 6.55 4.46
C LEU A 195 -4.40 5.27 5.28
N SER A 196 -3.77 4.17 4.88
CA SER A 196 -3.84 2.89 5.61
C SER A 196 -3.28 3.01 7.03
N CYS A 197 -2.14 3.66 7.22
CA CYS A 197 -1.56 3.89 8.54
C CYS A 197 -2.43 4.78 9.43
N ILE A 198 -3.13 5.78 8.87
CA ILE A 198 -4.12 6.58 9.59
C ILE A 198 -5.25 5.68 10.11
N PHE A 199 -5.85 4.86 9.24
CA PHE A 199 -6.90 3.91 9.65
C PHE A 199 -6.42 2.96 10.75
N ILE A 200 -5.29 2.32 10.53
CA ILE A 200 -4.69 1.38 11.48
C ILE A 200 -4.45 2.06 12.82
N TYR A 201 -3.92 3.28 12.81
CA TYR A 201 -3.68 4.04 14.05
C TYR A 201 -4.97 4.27 14.85
N TYR A 202 -6.03 4.77 14.21
CA TYR A 202 -7.29 5.03 14.89
C TYR A 202 -7.99 3.74 15.36
N ILE A 203 -7.92 2.67 14.59
CA ILE A 203 -8.41 1.35 15.01
C ILE A 203 -7.67 0.86 16.27
N LEU A 204 -6.35 0.92 16.26
CA LEU A 204 -5.53 0.40 17.36
C LEU A 204 -5.56 1.31 18.60
N CYS A 205 -5.74 2.61 18.43
CA CYS A 205 -5.97 3.56 19.53
C CYS A 205 -7.34 3.46 20.17
N LYS A 206 -8.31 2.83 19.49
CA LYS A 206 -9.74 2.83 19.87
C LYS A 206 -10.32 4.25 20.07
N LYS A 207 -9.78 5.24 19.38
CA LYS A 207 -10.23 6.62 19.38
C LYS A 207 -10.66 6.98 17.95
N ILE A 208 -11.91 7.46 17.81
CA ILE A 208 -12.45 7.84 16.50
C ILE A 208 -12.35 9.36 16.39
N ASN A 209 -11.67 9.83 15.33
CA ASN A 209 -11.70 11.23 14.94
C ASN A 209 -12.29 11.32 13.52
N LEU A 210 -13.58 11.64 13.45
CA LEU A 210 -14.33 11.68 12.19
C LEU A 210 -13.79 12.73 11.23
N LEU A 211 -13.26 13.85 11.72
CA LEU A 211 -12.67 14.91 10.88
C LEU A 211 -11.46 14.43 10.06
N ILE A 212 -10.77 13.42 10.55
CA ILE A 212 -9.63 12.84 9.84
C ILE A 212 -10.05 11.58 9.08
N LEU A 213 -10.91 10.76 9.66
CA LEU A 213 -11.30 9.48 9.06
C LEU A 213 -12.20 9.65 7.84
N ILE A 214 -13.14 10.59 7.83
CA ILE A 214 -14.04 10.79 6.69
C ILE A 214 -13.26 11.21 5.43
N PRO A 215 -12.40 12.24 5.45
CA PRO A 215 -11.56 12.55 4.29
C PRO A 215 -10.65 11.39 3.87
N ALA A 216 -10.08 10.66 4.85
CA ALA A 216 -9.24 9.51 4.55
C ALA A 216 -10.02 8.37 3.87
N ILE A 217 -11.30 8.14 4.24
CA ILE A 217 -12.20 7.19 3.57
C ILE A 217 -12.44 7.62 2.12
N ILE A 218 -12.84 8.86 1.91
CA ILE A 218 -13.14 9.40 0.58
C ILE A 218 -11.91 9.24 -0.33
N LEU A 219 -10.74 9.64 0.16
CA LEU A 219 -9.49 9.47 -0.59
C LEU A 219 -9.17 7.99 -0.84
N LEU A 220 -9.33 7.13 0.15
CA LEU A 220 -9.03 5.70 0.01
C LEU A 220 -9.95 5.03 -1.01
N ILE A 221 -11.23 5.43 -1.10
CA ILE A 221 -12.14 4.97 -2.17
C ILE A 221 -11.56 5.31 -3.54
N GLY A 222 -11.08 6.54 -3.74
CA GLY A 222 -10.54 6.98 -5.02
C GLY A 222 -9.17 6.40 -5.36
N PHE A 223 -8.38 5.99 -4.36
CA PHE A 223 -7.05 5.38 -4.59
C PHE A 223 -7.09 3.85 -4.61
N ARG A 224 -7.86 3.23 -3.70
CA ARG A 224 -7.90 1.77 -3.53
C ARG A 224 -9.15 1.33 -2.73
N SER A 225 -10.30 1.29 -3.40
CA SER A 225 -11.62 1.09 -2.78
C SER A 225 -11.74 -0.18 -1.94
N TYR A 226 -11.18 -1.30 -2.37
CA TYR A 226 -11.28 -2.57 -1.65
C TYR A 226 -10.67 -2.55 -0.23
N LEU A 227 -9.73 -1.64 0.05
CA LEU A 227 -9.13 -1.55 1.38
C LEU A 227 -10.14 -1.17 2.47
N ILE A 228 -11.20 -0.44 2.13
CA ILE A 228 -12.25 -0.11 3.10
C ILE A 228 -12.96 -1.37 3.56
N LEU A 229 -13.29 -2.27 2.63
CA LEU A 229 -13.89 -3.56 2.95
C LEU A 229 -12.96 -4.42 3.79
N VAL A 230 -11.66 -4.42 3.46
CA VAL A 230 -10.63 -5.10 4.26
C VAL A 230 -10.59 -4.55 5.68
N PHE A 231 -10.56 -3.23 5.87
CA PHE A 231 -10.56 -2.63 7.20
C PHE A 231 -11.83 -2.94 7.98
N ALA A 232 -13.00 -2.87 7.34
CA ALA A 232 -14.26 -3.24 7.97
C ALA A 232 -14.27 -4.71 8.43
N ALA A 233 -13.84 -5.63 7.56
CA ALA A 233 -13.71 -7.05 7.89
C ALA A 233 -12.70 -7.29 9.02
N CYS A 234 -11.53 -6.66 8.98
CA CYS A 234 -10.53 -6.75 10.04
C CYS A 234 -11.07 -6.29 11.39
N LEU A 235 -11.85 -5.20 11.40
CA LEU A 235 -12.52 -4.73 12.61
C LEU A 235 -13.47 -5.78 13.19
N VAL A 236 -14.41 -6.27 12.38
CA VAL A 236 -15.38 -7.28 12.80
C VAL A 236 -14.68 -8.53 13.36
N PHE A 237 -13.69 -9.06 12.63
CA PHE A 237 -12.99 -10.29 13.01
C PHE A 237 -12.13 -10.12 14.26
N THR A 238 -11.51 -8.96 14.42
CA THR A 238 -10.60 -8.72 15.54
C THR A 238 -11.36 -8.38 16.82
N PHE A 239 -12.41 -7.54 16.76
CA PHE A 239 -13.15 -7.12 17.95
C PHE A 239 -13.94 -8.23 18.60
N ARG A 240 -14.50 -9.14 17.80
CA ARG A 240 -15.34 -10.24 18.32
C ARG A 240 -14.55 -11.27 19.13
N ASN A 241 -13.24 -11.36 18.96
CA ASN A 241 -12.45 -12.44 19.56
C ASN A 241 -10.99 -12.09 19.85
N ASN A 242 -10.79 -11.22 20.83
CA ASN A 242 -9.46 -10.74 21.24
C ASN A 242 -8.81 -11.51 22.41
N LYS A 243 -9.48 -12.60 22.91
CA LYS A 243 -8.97 -13.37 24.06
C LYS A 243 -8.00 -14.48 23.67
N LYS A 244 -8.10 -15.04 22.46
CA LYS A 244 -7.23 -16.13 21.96
C LYS A 244 -6.63 -15.75 20.61
N LEU A 245 -5.40 -16.15 20.35
CA LEU A 245 -4.74 -15.86 19.08
C LEU A 245 -5.39 -16.66 17.93
N ILE A 246 -5.69 -17.93 18.17
CA ILE A 246 -6.48 -18.78 17.28
C ILE A 246 -7.73 -19.25 18.03
N SER A 247 -8.87 -19.13 17.41
CA SER A 247 -10.17 -19.55 17.96
C SER A 247 -11.03 -20.26 16.91
N LYS A 248 -12.06 -20.96 17.36
CA LYS A 248 -13.04 -21.58 16.45
C LYS A 248 -13.71 -20.57 15.49
N TYR A 249 -13.84 -19.32 15.90
CA TYR A 249 -14.42 -18.27 15.06
C TYR A 249 -13.49 -17.87 13.91
N ASP A 250 -12.17 -17.97 14.08
CA ASP A 250 -11.21 -17.68 13.02
C ASP A 250 -11.38 -18.68 11.86
N LEU A 251 -11.69 -19.97 12.20
CA LEU A 251 -12.01 -20.99 11.19
C LEU A 251 -13.34 -20.68 10.48
N ILE A 252 -14.36 -20.25 11.23
CA ILE A 252 -15.65 -19.86 10.65
C ILE A 252 -15.49 -18.68 9.69
N TYR A 253 -14.69 -17.66 10.06
CA TYR A 253 -14.42 -16.51 9.18
C TYR A 253 -13.66 -16.93 7.93
N LEU A 254 -12.69 -17.84 8.05
CA LEU A 254 -12.01 -18.40 6.89
C LEU A 254 -13.00 -19.07 5.94
N VAL A 255 -13.89 -19.92 6.46
CA VAL A 255 -14.93 -20.59 5.68
C VAL A 255 -15.87 -19.59 5.01
N LEU A 256 -16.31 -18.54 5.74
CA LEU A 256 -17.18 -17.50 5.17
C LEU A 256 -16.48 -16.71 4.04
N ILE A 257 -15.21 -16.40 4.19
CA ILE A 257 -14.41 -15.75 3.14
C ILE A 257 -14.33 -16.65 1.92
N LEU A 258 -14.00 -17.92 2.12
CA LEU A 258 -13.94 -18.92 1.04
C LEU A 258 -15.26 -19.09 0.33
N MET A 259 -16.35 -19.11 1.10
CA MET A 259 -17.70 -19.20 0.56
C MET A 259 -18.09 -17.96 -0.23
N ALA A 260 -17.75 -16.76 0.25
CA ALA A 260 -17.98 -15.52 -0.48
C ALA A 260 -17.23 -15.50 -1.82
N ILE A 261 -15.97 -15.95 -1.85
CA ILE A 261 -15.19 -16.05 -3.08
C ILE A 261 -15.74 -17.10 -4.02
N TYR A 262 -16.13 -18.26 -3.49
CA TYR A 262 -16.80 -19.30 -4.27
C TYR A 262 -18.08 -18.77 -4.94
N LEU A 263 -18.88 -17.99 -4.21
CA LEU A 263 -20.07 -17.34 -4.76
C LEU A 263 -19.69 -16.32 -5.85
N ILE A 264 -18.70 -15.47 -5.62
CA ILE A 264 -18.24 -14.48 -6.60
C ILE A 264 -17.67 -15.17 -7.86
N SER A 265 -16.96 -16.29 -7.71
CA SER A 265 -16.35 -17.02 -8.84
C SER A 265 -17.34 -17.86 -9.66
N ASN A 266 -18.51 -18.22 -9.11
CA ASN A 266 -19.46 -19.10 -9.79
C ASN A 266 -20.82 -18.47 -10.11
N PHE A 267 -21.12 -17.29 -9.56
CA PHE A 267 -22.36 -16.59 -9.88
C PHE A 267 -22.08 -15.46 -10.87
N ASN A 268 -22.75 -15.48 -12.03
CA ASN A 268 -22.85 -14.35 -12.93
C ASN A 268 -23.67 -13.25 -12.22
N PHE A 269 -23.01 -12.46 -11.37
CA PHE A 269 -23.64 -11.28 -10.81
C PHE A 269 -23.71 -10.22 -11.93
N SER A 270 -24.82 -10.18 -12.65
CA SER A 270 -25.19 -9.03 -13.48
C SER A 270 -25.60 -7.87 -12.58
N LEU A 271 -24.63 -7.30 -11.87
CA LEU A 271 -24.82 -6.05 -11.13
C LEU A 271 -24.74 -4.90 -12.14
N GLU A 272 -25.78 -4.75 -12.96
CA GLU A 272 -25.89 -3.70 -13.99
C GLU A 272 -25.81 -2.26 -13.44
N HIS A 273 -25.84 -2.07 -12.11
CA HIS A 273 -26.02 -0.74 -11.51
C HIS A 273 -25.07 -0.34 -10.37
N SER A 274 -24.07 -1.10 -10.02
CA SER A 274 -23.15 -0.70 -8.92
C SER A 274 -21.88 0.00 -9.40
N ASN A 275 -22.05 1.16 -10.00
CA ASN A 275 -20.95 2.01 -10.50
C ASN A 275 -20.04 2.63 -9.43
N ILE A 276 -20.28 2.38 -8.13
CA ILE A 276 -19.55 3.06 -7.03
C ILE A 276 -18.30 2.28 -6.59
N PHE A 277 -18.34 0.95 -6.56
CA PHE A 277 -17.24 0.12 -6.05
C PHE A 277 -16.56 -0.77 -7.09
N PHE A 278 -17.31 -1.23 -8.09
CA PHE A 278 -16.79 -2.05 -9.18
C PHE A 278 -17.49 -1.66 -10.49
N SER A 279 -16.74 -1.43 -11.56
CA SER A 279 -17.32 -1.34 -12.89
C SER A 279 -17.73 -2.74 -13.37
N TYR A 280 -18.73 -2.83 -14.21
CA TYR A 280 -19.19 -4.10 -14.83
C TYR A 280 -18.04 -4.90 -15.45
N TYR A 281 -17.13 -4.23 -16.16
CA TYR A 281 -15.92 -4.83 -16.74
C TYR A 281 -14.99 -5.43 -15.69
N GLN A 282 -14.93 -4.86 -14.48
CA GLN A 282 -14.04 -5.37 -13.42
C GLN A 282 -14.48 -6.71 -12.84
N ILE A 283 -15.77 -7.02 -12.84
CA ILE A 283 -16.30 -8.26 -12.26
C ILE A 283 -16.14 -9.42 -13.24
N THR A 284 -16.48 -9.21 -14.51
CA THR A 284 -16.31 -10.22 -15.56
C THR A 284 -14.84 -10.52 -15.79
N ASP A 285 -14.00 -9.49 -15.91
CA ASP A 285 -12.54 -9.66 -16.03
C ASP A 285 -11.92 -10.34 -14.82
N LEU A 286 -12.41 -10.07 -13.60
CA LEU A 286 -11.95 -10.73 -12.38
C LEU A 286 -12.30 -12.21 -12.38
N GLN A 287 -13.50 -12.58 -12.84
CA GLN A 287 -13.95 -13.96 -12.89
C GLN A 287 -13.15 -14.76 -13.93
N GLU A 288 -13.02 -14.24 -15.15
CA GLU A 288 -12.24 -14.88 -16.21
C GLU A 288 -10.77 -15.02 -15.82
N LYS A 289 -10.19 -13.97 -15.27
CA LYS A 289 -8.81 -13.97 -14.80
C LYS A 289 -8.61 -14.93 -13.62
N PHE A 290 -9.56 -15.00 -12.67
CA PHE A 290 -9.54 -15.97 -11.59
C PHE A 290 -9.55 -17.41 -12.14
N ILE A 291 -10.45 -17.72 -13.06
CA ILE A 291 -10.56 -19.06 -13.67
C ILE A 291 -9.28 -19.41 -14.45
N SER A 292 -8.71 -18.46 -15.19
CA SER A 292 -7.47 -18.69 -15.94
C SER A 292 -6.26 -18.95 -15.04
N LEU A 293 -6.16 -18.29 -13.88
CA LEU A 293 -5.03 -18.42 -12.95
C LEU A 293 -5.15 -19.65 -12.04
N TYR A 294 -6.34 -19.90 -11.55
CA TYR A 294 -6.56 -20.88 -10.48
C TYR A 294 -7.42 -22.07 -10.88
N GLY A 295 -8.19 -21.94 -11.95
CA GLY A 295 -9.23 -22.92 -12.32
C GLY A 295 -10.56 -22.64 -11.64
N SER A 296 -11.60 -23.42 -11.98
CA SER A 296 -12.94 -23.26 -11.44
C SER A 296 -13.17 -24.08 -10.16
N GLY A 297 -14.18 -23.68 -9.38
CA GLY A 297 -14.68 -24.44 -8.26
C GLY A 297 -13.78 -24.46 -7.01
N ILE A 298 -13.99 -25.47 -6.15
CA ILE A 298 -13.31 -25.59 -4.85
C ILE A 298 -11.80 -25.77 -4.99
N LEU A 299 -11.34 -26.46 -6.03
CA LEU A 299 -9.91 -26.66 -6.30
C LEU A 299 -9.21 -25.34 -6.64
N GLY A 300 -9.85 -24.46 -7.42
CA GLY A 300 -9.35 -23.13 -7.72
C GLY A 300 -9.17 -22.29 -6.46
N ILE A 301 -10.13 -22.35 -5.54
CA ILE A 301 -10.05 -21.64 -4.25
C ILE A 301 -8.93 -22.22 -3.37
N ALA A 302 -8.80 -23.53 -3.29
CA ALA A 302 -7.72 -24.18 -2.55
C ALA A 302 -6.35 -23.77 -3.11
N LYS A 303 -6.19 -23.74 -4.43
CA LYS A 303 -4.99 -23.28 -5.11
C LYS A 303 -4.68 -21.80 -4.81
N LEU A 304 -5.70 -20.91 -4.86
CA LEU A 304 -5.54 -19.52 -4.48
C LEU A 304 -5.05 -19.37 -3.04
N LEU A 305 -5.65 -20.10 -2.07
CA LEU A 305 -5.21 -20.04 -0.67
C LEU A 305 -3.75 -20.45 -0.49
N ILE A 306 -3.37 -21.59 -1.06
CA ILE A 306 -2.01 -22.10 -0.94
C ILE A 306 -1.03 -21.11 -1.55
N LEU A 307 -1.32 -20.63 -2.76
CA LEU A 307 -0.47 -19.65 -3.44
C LEU A 307 -0.41 -18.32 -2.68
N THR A 308 -1.53 -17.86 -2.10
CA THR A 308 -1.52 -16.65 -1.27
C THR A 308 -0.58 -16.80 -0.07
N LEU A 309 -0.62 -17.93 0.63
CA LEU A 309 0.29 -18.20 1.75
C LEU A 309 1.75 -18.25 1.29
N ILE A 310 2.01 -18.89 0.16
CA ILE A 310 3.37 -18.97 -0.41
C ILE A 310 3.86 -17.56 -0.76
N HIS A 311 3.06 -16.76 -1.47
CA HIS A 311 3.45 -15.41 -1.90
C HIS A 311 3.60 -14.40 -0.77
N ILE A 312 2.90 -14.56 0.35
CA ILE A 312 3.15 -13.75 1.56
C ILE A 312 4.55 -14.05 2.13
N ILE A 313 4.99 -15.30 2.03
CA ILE A 313 6.25 -15.77 2.62
C ILE A 313 7.40 -15.65 1.63
N ILE A 314 7.19 -16.04 0.37
CA ILE A 314 8.21 -16.07 -0.69
C ILE A 314 7.59 -15.51 -1.97
N ASP A 315 8.17 -14.42 -2.47
CA ASP A 315 7.80 -13.92 -3.79
C ASP A 315 8.61 -14.67 -4.88
N PRO A 316 7.98 -15.50 -5.73
CA PRO A 316 8.70 -16.29 -6.72
C PRO A 316 9.30 -15.46 -7.88
N VAL A 317 8.86 -14.21 -8.06
CA VAL A 317 9.37 -13.32 -9.12
C VAL A 317 10.79 -12.80 -8.81
N LEU A 318 11.29 -13.03 -7.61
CA LEU A 318 12.51 -12.45 -7.04
C LEU A 318 13.81 -12.71 -7.80
N ILE A 319 13.97 -13.92 -8.34
CA ILE A 319 15.28 -14.37 -8.83
C ILE A 319 15.60 -13.75 -10.20
N ASN A 320 14.60 -13.59 -11.05
CA ASN A 320 14.79 -13.10 -12.42
C ASN A 320 15.19 -11.63 -12.49
N PHE A 321 14.83 -10.83 -11.50
CA PHE A 321 15.15 -9.40 -11.48
C PHE A 321 16.53 -9.07 -10.93
N LEU A 322 17.12 -9.92 -10.09
CA LEU A 322 18.48 -9.71 -9.59
C LEU A 322 19.54 -9.79 -10.69
N THR A 323 19.24 -10.53 -11.77
CA THR A 323 20.14 -10.74 -12.91
C THR A 323 19.93 -9.72 -14.03
N SER A 324 18.94 -8.83 -13.93
CA SER A 324 18.56 -7.91 -15.00
C SER A 324 19.59 -6.80 -15.31
N GLY A 325 20.57 -6.59 -14.42
CA GLY A 325 21.54 -5.50 -14.53
C GLY A 325 20.97 -4.08 -14.34
N ASN A 326 19.66 -3.94 -14.13
CA ASN A 326 19.00 -2.66 -13.90
C ASN A 326 18.83 -2.37 -12.41
N LEU A 327 19.33 -1.21 -11.96
CA LEU A 327 19.27 -0.79 -10.56
C LEU A 327 17.85 -0.78 -9.98
N TYR A 328 16.85 -0.41 -10.78
CA TYR A 328 15.44 -0.43 -10.37
C TYR A 328 14.98 -1.84 -9.98
N PHE A 329 15.26 -2.84 -10.81
CA PHE A 329 14.86 -4.22 -10.51
C PHE A 329 15.67 -4.84 -9.38
N ILE A 330 16.94 -4.46 -9.25
CA ILE A 330 17.77 -4.88 -8.12
C ILE A 330 17.18 -4.34 -6.81
N LEU A 331 16.87 -3.05 -6.73
CA LEU A 331 16.25 -2.45 -5.54
C LEU A 331 14.86 -3.00 -5.27
N PHE A 332 14.08 -3.26 -6.33
CA PHE A 332 12.77 -3.88 -6.22
C PHE A 332 12.88 -5.30 -5.63
N SER A 333 13.79 -6.12 -6.13
CA SER A 333 14.05 -7.47 -5.64
C SER A 333 14.55 -7.49 -4.21
N LEU A 334 15.49 -6.61 -3.86
CA LEU A 334 15.97 -6.46 -2.48
C LEU A 334 14.83 -6.08 -1.53
N GLY A 335 13.92 -5.20 -1.97
CA GLY A 335 12.73 -4.84 -1.21
C GLY A 335 11.82 -6.05 -0.95
N ASN A 336 11.62 -6.89 -1.95
CA ASN A 336 10.83 -8.11 -1.84
C ASN A 336 11.48 -9.14 -0.91
N ILE A 337 12.79 -9.36 -1.02
CA ILE A 337 13.54 -10.26 -0.12
C ILE A 337 13.39 -9.83 1.33
N LEU A 338 13.61 -8.55 1.62
CA LEU A 338 13.47 -8.03 2.98
C LEU A 338 12.02 -8.09 3.48
N GLY A 339 11.05 -7.80 2.62
CA GLY A 339 9.62 -7.97 2.92
C GLY A 339 9.27 -9.42 3.26
N SER A 340 9.75 -10.38 2.48
CA SER A 340 9.57 -11.82 2.69
C SER A 340 10.21 -12.27 4.00
N LEU A 341 11.43 -11.84 4.30
CA LEU A 341 12.10 -12.14 5.58
C LEU A 341 11.29 -11.64 6.78
N LEU A 342 10.77 -10.42 6.72
CA LEU A 342 9.91 -9.87 7.78
C LEU A 342 8.61 -10.68 7.91
N SER A 343 8.04 -11.15 6.81
CA SER A 343 6.84 -12.00 6.79
C SER A 343 7.10 -13.36 7.42
N ILE A 344 8.23 -14.01 7.09
CA ILE A 344 8.65 -15.29 7.68
C ILE A 344 8.80 -15.14 9.20
N ILE A 345 9.53 -14.12 9.64
CA ILE A 345 9.77 -13.91 11.08
C ILE A 345 8.44 -13.61 11.80
N PHE A 346 7.55 -12.84 11.18
CA PHE A 346 6.22 -12.61 11.72
C PHE A 346 5.42 -13.91 11.85
N ALA A 347 5.38 -14.74 10.79
CA ALA A 347 4.68 -16.02 10.78
C ALA A 347 5.23 -16.96 11.86
N LEU A 348 6.55 -17.10 11.98
CA LEU A 348 7.18 -17.90 13.01
C LEU A 348 6.83 -17.40 14.42
N LYS A 349 6.86 -16.09 14.65
CA LYS A 349 6.45 -15.50 15.94
C LYS A 349 4.98 -15.74 16.23
N TYR A 350 4.12 -15.64 15.23
CA TYR A 350 2.68 -15.91 15.34
C TYR A 350 2.42 -17.39 15.71
N LEU A 351 3.05 -18.32 15.01
CA LEU A 351 2.94 -19.77 15.28
C LEU A 351 3.44 -20.11 16.69
N PHE A 352 4.63 -19.62 17.05
CA PHE A 352 5.21 -19.87 18.38
C PHE A 352 4.31 -19.38 19.50
N LEU A 353 3.75 -18.18 19.38
CA LEU A 353 2.80 -17.64 20.36
C LEU A 353 1.49 -18.40 20.38
N SER A 354 1.02 -18.90 19.23
CA SER A 354 -0.20 -19.70 19.13
C SER A 354 -0.10 -21.02 19.89
N ILE A 355 1.08 -21.67 19.84
CA ILE A 355 1.35 -22.93 20.54
C ILE A 355 1.54 -22.69 22.06
N LYS A 356 2.19 -21.61 22.46
CA LYS A 356 2.51 -21.32 23.88
C LYS A 356 1.39 -20.62 24.66
N LEU A 357 0.28 -20.23 24.05
CA LEU A 357 -0.79 -19.45 24.69
C LEU A 357 -1.73 -20.28 25.59
N PHE A 358 -1.18 -21.18 26.41
CA PHE A 358 -1.87 -21.71 27.58
C PHE A 358 -1.83 -20.75 28.79
N LYS A 359 -1.06 -19.64 28.73
CA LYS A 359 -1.00 -18.60 29.76
C LYS A 359 -1.95 -17.46 29.42
N LEU A 360 -2.42 -16.72 30.44
CA LEU A 360 -3.32 -15.58 30.28
C LEU A 360 -2.76 -14.55 29.27
N PRO A 361 -3.39 -14.38 28.11
CA PRO A 361 -2.86 -13.51 27.07
C PRO A 361 -3.06 -12.03 27.43
N ASN A 362 -2.13 -11.18 26.99
CA ASN A 362 -2.32 -9.74 27.05
C ASN A 362 -3.16 -9.28 25.83
N GLU A 363 -4.40 -8.93 26.06
CA GLU A 363 -5.39 -8.61 25.04
C GLU A 363 -4.92 -7.54 24.05
N LYS A 364 -4.19 -6.52 24.52
CA LYS A 364 -3.68 -5.43 23.68
C LYS A 364 -2.73 -5.94 22.57
N TYR A 365 -1.82 -6.82 22.93
CA TYR A 365 -0.84 -7.36 21.99
C TYR A 365 -1.42 -8.47 21.10
N ILE A 366 -2.36 -9.24 21.64
CA ILE A 366 -3.13 -10.22 20.86
C ILE A 366 -3.97 -9.52 19.80
N PHE A 367 -4.62 -8.42 20.15
CA PHE A 367 -5.38 -7.61 19.22
C PHE A 367 -4.50 -7.14 18.04
N LEU A 368 -3.31 -6.57 18.34
CA LEU A 368 -2.37 -6.16 17.31
C LEU A 368 -1.98 -7.32 16.38
N MET A 369 -1.63 -8.47 16.95
CA MET A 369 -1.22 -9.63 16.15
C MET A 369 -2.33 -10.16 15.26
N LYS A 370 -3.55 -10.31 15.80
CA LYS A 370 -4.71 -10.75 15.02
C LYS A 370 -5.07 -9.77 13.92
N PHE A 371 -5.15 -8.48 14.27
CA PHE A 371 -5.43 -7.45 13.29
C PHE A 371 -4.41 -7.49 12.14
N THR A 372 -3.13 -7.59 12.47
CA THR A 372 -2.06 -7.67 11.48
C THR A 372 -2.20 -8.91 10.59
N ALA A 373 -2.46 -10.08 11.19
CA ALA A 373 -2.65 -11.32 10.44
C ALA A 373 -3.86 -11.23 9.48
N TYR A 374 -5.02 -10.77 9.97
CA TYR A 374 -6.20 -10.60 9.12
C TYR A 374 -5.99 -9.57 8.02
N PHE A 375 -5.39 -8.41 8.36
CA PHE A 375 -5.12 -7.37 7.38
C PHE A 375 -4.21 -7.87 6.26
N THR A 376 -3.12 -8.55 6.61
CA THR A 376 -2.20 -9.15 5.64
C THR A 376 -2.90 -10.20 4.79
N MET A 377 -3.60 -11.15 5.41
CA MET A 377 -4.27 -12.25 4.71
C MET A 377 -5.36 -11.75 3.77
N LEU A 378 -6.25 -10.87 4.23
CA LEU A 378 -7.37 -10.37 3.42
C LEU A 378 -6.88 -9.51 2.25
N THR A 379 -5.91 -8.61 2.51
CA THR A 379 -5.34 -7.78 1.45
C THR A 379 -4.62 -8.64 0.42
N SER A 380 -3.77 -9.57 0.86
CA SER A 380 -3.03 -10.48 -0.03
C SER A 380 -3.97 -11.34 -0.84
N PHE A 381 -5.03 -11.82 -0.23
CA PHE A 381 -6.01 -12.66 -0.89
C PHE A 381 -6.75 -11.94 -2.02
N ILE A 382 -7.19 -10.69 -1.78
CA ILE A 382 -7.84 -9.87 -2.82
C ILE A 382 -6.86 -9.58 -3.96
N VAL A 383 -5.62 -9.25 -3.63
CA VAL A 383 -4.60 -8.96 -4.65
C VAL A 383 -4.26 -10.20 -5.45
N MET A 384 -4.05 -11.34 -4.80
CA MET A 384 -3.79 -12.61 -5.47
C MET A 384 -4.94 -13.02 -6.38
N SER A 385 -6.20 -12.85 -5.94
CA SER A 385 -7.36 -13.20 -6.77
C SER A 385 -7.45 -12.39 -8.05
N LYS A 386 -6.92 -11.16 -8.03
CA LYS A 386 -6.94 -10.23 -9.17
C LYS A 386 -5.67 -10.33 -10.04
N ASP A 387 -4.51 -10.30 -9.41
CA ASP A 387 -3.24 -10.08 -10.10
C ASP A 387 -2.38 -11.34 -10.20
N GLY A 388 -2.70 -12.39 -9.43
CA GLY A 388 -1.97 -13.66 -9.40
C GLY A 388 -0.65 -13.62 -8.62
N TYR A 389 -0.23 -12.45 -8.13
CA TYR A 389 0.99 -12.25 -7.35
C TYR A 389 0.87 -11.03 -6.42
N ILE A 390 1.68 -11.01 -5.36
CA ILE A 390 1.75 -9.89 -4.42
C ILE A 390 2.98 -9.07 -4.73
N ILE A 391 2.78 -7.83 -5.15
CA ILE A 391 3.88 -6.89 -5.41
C ILE A 391 4.32 -6.27 -4.08
N ASN A 392 5.63 -6.11 -3.87
CA ASN A 392 6.23 -5.51 -2.68
C ASN A 392 5.59 -4.15 -2.28
N ARG A 393 5.24 -3.30 -3.24
CA ARG A 393 4.57 -2.02 -2.99
C ARG A 393 3.24 -2.15 -2.22
N ILE A 394 2.54 -3.29 -2.37
CA ILE A 394 1.32 -3.59 -1.62
C ILE A 394 1.69 -4.04 -0.20
N ALA A 395 2.75 -4.83 -0.06
CA ALA A 395 3.25 -5.29 1.23
C ALA A 395 3.67 -4.13 2.15
N LEU A 396 4.05 -2.97 1.60
CA LEU A 396 4.39 -1.78 2.38
C LEU A 396 3.31 -1.38 3.39
N MET A 397 2.02 -1.70 3.14
CA MET A 397 0.93 -1.34 4.03
C MET A 397 0.96 -2.07 5.39
N TRP A 398 1.47 -3.31 5.45
CA TRP A 398 1.52 -4.08 6.69
C TRP A 398 2.93 -4.24 7.27
N ILE A 399 3.97 -3.95 6.51
CA ILE A 399 5.36 -4.03 6.99
C ILE A 399 5.61 -3.22 8.27
N PRO A 400 5.10 -1.99 8.46
CA PRO A 400 5.25 -1.28 9.73
C PRO A 400 4.74 -2.07 10.93
N LEU A 401 3.63 -2.79 10.78
CA LEU A 401 3.05 -3.64 11.81
C LEU A 401 3.95 -4.85 12.12
N PHE A 402 4.54 -5.45 11.09
CA PHE A 402 5.50 -6.55 11.28
C PHE A 402 6.71 -6.08 12.08
N ILE A 403 7.30 -4.95 11.73
CA ILE A 403 8.45 -4.39 12.46
C ILE A 403 8.07 -4.10 13.93
N ILE A 404 6.91 -3.49 14.19
CA ILE A 404 6.41 -3.25 15.54
C ILE A 404 6.32 -4.56 16.33
N ILE A 405 5.66 -5.57 15.75
CA ILE A 405 5.47 -6.88 16.38
C ILE A 405 6.82 -7.55 16.66
N LEU A 406 7.78 -7.46 15.74
CA LEU A 406 9.11 -8.03 15.92
C LEU A 406 9.87 -7.41 17.09
N LEU A 407 9.76 -6.10 17.29
CA LEU A 407 10.44 -5.37 18.35
C LEU A 407 9.75 -5.51 19.73
N ILE A 408 8.53 -6.07 19.80
CA ILE A 408 7.85 -6.39 21.06
C ILE A 408 8.47 -7.67 21.64
N PRO A 409 9.02 -7.62 22.88
CA PRO A 409 9.53 -8.81 23.55
C PRO A 409 8.43 -9.85 23.80
N PHE A 410 8.76 -11.14 23.76
CA PHE A 410 7.80 -12.24 23.95
C PHE A 410 7.03 -12.17 25.27
N ASN A 411 7.68 -11.72 26.35
CA ASN A 411 7.06 -11.63 27.68
C ASN A 411 5.91 -10.63 27.76
N TYR A 412 5.83 -9.65 26.82
CA TYR A 412 4.72 -8.68 26.78
C TYR A 412 3.41 -9.28 26.27
N PHE A 413 3.46 -10.40 25.58
CA PHE A 413 2.24 -11.11 25.12
C PHE A 413 1.53 -11.86 26.24
N TYR A 414 2.14 -11.98 27.43
CA TYR A 414 1.56 -12.63 28.58
C TYR A 414 1.25 -11.61 29.69
N LYS A 415 0.14 -11.79 30.39
CA LYS A 415 -0.11 -11.04 31.62
C LYS A 415 0.92 -11.49 32.67
N LYS A 416 1.61 -10.54 33.31
CA LYS A 416 2.35 -10.84 34.52
C LYS A 416 1.38 -11.46 35.55
N ARG A 417 1.67 -12.64 36.07
CA ARG A 417 1.01 -13.11 37.30
C ARG A 417 1.29 -12.04 38.34
N THR A 418 0.28 -11.28 38.75
CA THR A 418 0.35 -10.53 39.99
C THR A 418 0.52 -11.58 41.06
N SER A 419 1.71 -11.62 41.74
CA SER A 419 1.86 -12.34 42.98
C SER A 419 0.81 -11.76 43.94
N SER A 420 -0.30 -12.50 44.08
CA SER A 420 -1.23 -12.32 45.18
C SER A 420 -0.57 -12.62 46.50
#